data_728bfb02f398477ac08a84f71054ed3e
#
_entry.id   728bfb02f398477ac08a84f71054ed3e
#
_cell.length_a   1.000
_cell.length_b   1.000
_cell.length_c   1.000
_cell.angle_alpha   90.00
_cell.angle_beta   90.00
_cell.angle_gamma   90.00
#
_symmetry.space_group_name_H-M   'P 1'
#
loop_
_entity.id
_entity.type
_entity.pdbx_description
1 polymer ?
#
loop_
_entity_poly.entity_id
_entity_poly.type
_entity_poly.pdbx_seq_one_letter_code
_entity_poly.pdbx_strand_id
1 'polypeptide(L)'
;MPGSGEIPDWLSAPQAYEPLRDRSTFAAKSMLSVAAVLRQLRLDDGRTSPISPSAPVKLALALGAIILNSLAGNIMVTLVLLAFVLVRAALLPRHALARVTAVAGAAALLAFLIALPAALLGQHASAVRLGLKALVSTGLAMEVALTTLAAELTGALRTCHIPNLVIMTIDLALRNIVRLGECAYETLIALTLRSVGRDTDKRASMGNVGGTLFVRASRAAADTYDAMRCRGFEGEYDGGARFRLHAADAAWIAAFALLAALFLHLEGIA
;
A
#
# COMPACT_ATOMS: atom_id res chain seq x y z
N MET A 1 30.70 -65.41 -9.19
CA MET A 1 30.51 -64.37 -10.19
C MET A 1 28.99 -64.18 -10.37
N PRO A 2 28.39 -63.12 -9.97
CA PRO A 2 26.98 -62.87 -10.26
C PRO A 2 26.82 -62.41 -11.69
N GLY A 3 25.85 -62.99 -12.36
CA GLY A 3 25.58 -62.92 -13.78
C GLY A 3 25.17 -61.53 -14.26
N SER A 4 25.47 -61.40 -15.55
CA SER A 4 25.08 -60.36 -16.49
C SER A 4 23.79 -59.62 -16.16
N GLY A 5 23.91 -58.30 -16.13
CA GLY A 5 22.90 -57.30 -15.90
C GLY A 5 21.65 -57.43 -16.74
N GLU A 6 20.74 -58.26 -16.34
CA GLU A 6 19.35 -58.14 -16.74
C GLU A 6 18.73 -56.99 -15.93
N ILE A 7 18.37 -55.94 -16.63
CA ILE A 7 17.62 -54.80 -16.08
C ILE A 7 16.33 -55.39 -15.50
N PRO A 8 16.02 -55.19 -14.19
CA PRO A 8 14.79 -55.68 -13.60
C PRO A 8 13.54 -55.24 -14.38
N ASP A 9 12.54 -56.10 -14.56
CA ASP A 9 11.33 -55.85 -15.40
C ASP A 9 10.58 -54.59 -15.00
N TRP A 10 10.65 -54.19 -13.72
CA TRP A 10 10.03 -52.93 -13.26
C TRP A 10 10.76 -51.67 -13.77
N LEU A 11 11.99 -51.77 -14.21
CA LEU A 11 12.78 -50.65 -14.80
C LEU A 11 12.62 -50.60 -16.33
N SER A 12 12.25 -51.73 -16.95
CA SER A 12 12.01 -51.83 -18.39
C SER A 12 10.52 -51.62 -18.75
N ALA A 13 9.62 -51.71 -17.76
CA ALA A 13 8.22 -51.43 -17.99
C ALA A 13 8.00 -49.98 -18.41
N PRO A 14 7.27 -49.69 -19.50
CA PRO A 14 6.94 -48.34 -19.86
C PRO A 14 6.19 -47.68 -18.70
N GLN A 15 6.68 -46.51 -18.27
CA GLN A 15 6.02 -45.74 -17.22
C GLN A 15 4.66 -45.26 -17.73
N ALA A 16 3.64 -46.06 -17.57
CA ALA A 16 2.25 -45.76 -17.89
C ALA A 16 1.60 -44.86 -16.80
N TYR A 17 2.39 -44.08 -16.07
CA TYR A 17 1.85 -43.11 -15.13
C TYR A 17 1.41 -41.89 -15.89
N GLU A 18 0.12 -41.76 -16.19
CA GLU A 18 -0.51 -40.53 -16.58
C GLU A 18 -0.79 -39.70 -15.31
N PRO A 19 -0.08 -38.60 -15.08
CA PRO A 19 -0.34 -37.75 -13.91
C PRO A 19 -1.78 -37.25 -14.01
N LEU A 20 -2.56 -37.51 -12.96
CA LEU A 20 -3.89 -36.94 -12.82
C LEU A 20 -3.77 -35.41 -12.99
N ARG A 21 -4.51 -34.88 -13.96
CA ARG A 21 -4.52 -33.44 -14.26
C ARG A 21 -4.85 -32.67 -13.00
N ASP A 22 -3.88 -31.91 -12.49
CA ASP A 22 -4.07 -31.10 -11.29
C ASP A 22 -5.16 -30.05 -11.55
N ARG A 23 -6.33 -30.23 -10.90
CA ARG A 23 -7.48 -29.32 -10.97
C ARG A 23 -7.49 -28.32 -9.82
N SER A 24 -6.50 -28.30 -8.96
CA SER A 24 -6.42 -27.39 -7.81
C SER A 24 -5.93 -26.01 -8.25
N THR A 25 -6.80 -25.22 -8.89
CA THR A 25 -6.50 -23.83 -9.24
C THR A 25 -6.40 -22.91 -8.01
N PHE A 26 -6.76 -23.39 -6.81
CA PHE A 26 -6.83 -22.59 -5.59
C PHE A 26 -5.44 -22.18 -5.10
N ALA A 27 -4.52 -23.14 -4.93
CA ALA A 27 -3.16 -22.86 -4.47
C ALA A 27 -2.42 -21.97 -5.48
N ALA A 28 -2.59 -22.24 -6.79
CA ALA A 28 -2.02 -21.42 -7.86
C ALA A 28 -2.57 -19.97 -7.86
N LYS A 29 -3.89 -19.79 -7.65
CA LYS A 29 -4.48 -18.45 -7.53
C LYS A 29 -3.98 -17.71 -6.28
N SER A 30 -3.91 -18.38 -5.14
CA SER A 30 -3.38 -17.81 -3.89
C SER A 30 -1.91 -17.41 -4.05
N MET A 31 -1.10 -18.24 -4.71
CA MET A 31 0.29 -17.96 -5.03
C MET A 31 0.43 -16.72 -5.93
N LEU A 32 -0.39 -16.62 -7.00
CA LEU A 32 -0.38 -15.46 -7.88
C LEU A 32 -0.83 -14.18 -7.16
N SER A 33 -1.81 -14.25 -6.26
CA SER A 33 -2.24 -13.09 -5.49
C SER A 33 -1.17 -12.61 -4.51
N VAL A 34 -0.51 -13.53 -3.79
CA VAL A 34 0.62 -13.20 -2.90
C VAL A 34 1.79 -12.63 -3.69
N ALA A 35 2.15 -13.24 -4.84
CA ALA A 35 3.20 -12.75 -5.71
C ALA A 35 2.89 -11.34 -6.26
N ALA A 36 1.64 -11.06 -6.63
CA ALA A 36 1.21 -9.75 -7.09
C ALA A 36 1.36 -8.68 -5.99
N VAL A 37 0.95 -8.99 -4.76
CA VAL A 37 1.09 -8.10 -3.60
C VAL A 37 2.57 -7.86 -3.27
N LEU A 38 3.40 -8.91 -3.23
CA LEU A 38 4.84 -8.79 -2.99
C LEU A 38 5.52 -7.95 -4.07
N ARG A 39 5.16 -8.20 -5.33
CA ARG A 39 5.67 -7.40 -6.45
C ARG A 39 5.27 -5.94 -6.30
N GLN A 40 4.05 -5.65 -5.88
CA GLN A 40 3.58 -4.29 -5.65
C GLN A 40 4.35 -3.62 -4.51
N LEU A 41 4.58 -4.31 -3.38
CA LEU A 41 5.35 -3.81 -2.25
C LEU A 41 6.83 -3.58 -2.60
N ARG A 42 7.41 -4.40 -3.49
CA ARG A 42 8.80 -4.22 -3.97
C ARG A 42 8.94 -3.17 -5.07
N LEU A 43 7.91 -2.97 -5.92
CA LEU A 43 7.95 -2.03 -7.03
C LEU A 43 7.52 -0.62 -6.64
N ASP A 44 6.90 -0.44 -5.49
CA ASP A 44 6.65 0.86 -4.87
C ASP A 44 7.95 1.45 -4.24
N ASP A 45 9.09 1.23 -4.89
CA ASP A 45 10.25 2.09 -4.75
C ASP A 45 9.82 3.47 -5.27
N GLY A 46 9.31 4.29 -4.35
CA GLY A 46 8.85 5.64 -4.63
C GLY A 46 9.93 6.37 -5.41
N ARG A 47 9.75 6.50 -6.72
CA ARG A 47 10.59 7.36 -7.53
C ARG A 47 10.33 8.78 -7.07
N THR A 48 11.09 9.20 -6.07
CA THR A 48 11.15 10.59 -5.67
C THR A 48 11.75 11.38 -6.82
N SER A 49 10.90 12.09 -7.55
CA SER A 49 11.37 13.10 -8.49
C SER A 49 12.20 14.13 -7.70
N PRO A 50 13.32 14.64 -8.22
CA PRO A 50 14.15 15.62 -7.53
C PRO A 50 13.40 16.92 -7.17
N ILE A 51 12.24 17.15 -7.77
CA ILE A 51 11.35 18.30 -7.51
C ILE A 51 10.30 17.97 -6.44
N SER A 52 10.22 16.71 -6.00
CA SER A 52 9.23 16.26 -5.00
C SER A 52 9.62 16.78 -3.61
N PRO A 53 8.68 17.35 -2.83
CA PRO A 53 8.96 17.72 -1.45
C PRO A 53 9.29 16.50 -0.59
N SER A 54 9.96 16.72 0.52
CA SER A 54 10.25 15.67 1.50
C SER A 54 8.97 15.03 2.02
N ALA A 55 9.01 13.74 2.37
CA ALA A 55 7.84 12.97 2.77
C ALA A 55 7.00 13.63 3.89
N PRO A 56 7.60 14.18 4.98
CA PRO A 56 6.81 14.83 6.04
C PRO A 56 6.11 16.11 5.53
N VAL A 57 6.78 16.91 4.70
CA VAL A 57 6.18 18.12 4.11
C VAL A 57 5.04 17.73 3.17
N LYS A 58 5.24 16.73 2.32
CA LYS A 58 4.21 16.22 1.42
C LYS A 58 2.97 15.74 2.17
N LEU A 59 3.17 14.98 3.25
CA LEU A 59 2.07 14.50 4.09
C LEU A 59 1.32 15.66 4.75
N ALA A 60 2.04 16.60 5.36
CA ALA A 60 1.45 17.78 6.02
C ALA A 60 0.65 18.65 5.03
N LEU A 61 1.22 18.90 3.83
CA LEU A 61 0.56 19.69 2.78
C LEU A 61 -0.71 18.99 2.26
N ALA A 62 -0.65 17.67 2.05
CA ALA A 62 -1.80 16.91 1.59
C ALA A 62 -2.91 16.88 2.65
N LEU A 63 -2.58 16.63 3.91
CA LEU A 63 -3.54 16.67 5.01
C LEU A 63 -4.15 18.09 5.15
N GLY A 64 -3.32 19.12 5.11
CA GLY A 64 -3.77 20.51 5.13
C GLY A 64 -4.73 20.82 3.98
N ALA A 65 -4.40 20.40 2.75
CA ALA A 65 -5.26 20.58 1.58
C ALA A 65 -6.58 19.82 1.68
N ILE A 66 -6.57 18.60 2.25
CA ILE A 66 -7.80 17.83 2.50
C ILE A 66 -8.68 18.53 3.55
N ILE A 67 -8.09 19.07 4.61
CA ILE A 67 -8.82 19.83 5.63
C ILE A 67 -9.40 21.10 5.03
N LEU A 68 -8.63 21.88 4.27
CA LEU A 68 -9.12 23.07 3.58
C LEU A 68 -10.26 22.75 2.61
N ASN A 69 -10.13 21.65 1.84
CA ASN A 69 -11.20 21.20 0.94
C ASN A 69 -12.46 20.78 1.70
N SER A 70 -12.32 20.17 2.89
CA SER A 70 -13.47 19.79 3.73
C SER A 70 -14.20 21.02 4.28
N LEU A 71 -13.47 22.03 4.75
CA LEU A 71 -14.01 23.27 5.30
C LEU A 71 -14.56 24.21 4.23
N ALA A 72 -14.10 24.11 2.97
CA ALA A 72 -14.53 25.00 1.90
C ALA A 72 -16.05 25.01 1.70
N GLY A 73 -16.69 26.12 1.93
CA GLY A 73 -18.09 26.39 1.57
C GLY A 73 -18.24 26.75 0.09
N ASN A 74 -17.20 27.39 -0.48
CA ASN A 74 -17.19 27.88 -1.84
C ASN A 74 -16.70 26.81 -2.83
N ILE A 75 -17.44 26.58 -3.91
CA ILE A 75 -17.08 25.61 -4.96
C ILE A 75 -15.78 26.00 -5.70
N MET A 76 -15.45 27.29 -5.76
CA MET A 76 -14.25 27.78 -6.43
C MET A 76 -12.97 27.20 -5.82
N VAL A 77 -12.90 27.09 -4.51
CA VAL A 77 -11.75 26.49 -3.81
C VAL A 77 -11.59 25.02 -4.19
N THR A 78 -12.68 24.26 -4.21
CA THR A 78 -12.66 22.85 -4.61
C THR A 78 -12.22 22.70 -6.07
N LEU A 79 -12.61 23.62 -6.98
CA LEU A 79 -12.18 23.60 -8.38
C LEU A 79 -10.68 23.92 -8.53
N VAL A 80 -10.16 24.87 -7.77
CA VAL A 80 -8.71 25.18 -7.77
C VAL A 80 -7.91 23.97 -7.27
N LEU A 81 -8.34 23.33 -6.19
CA LEU A 81 -7.73 22.10 -5.68
C LEU A 81 -7.84 20.94 -6.69
N LEU A 82 -8.98 20.83 -7.37
CA LEU A 82 -9.17 19.84 -8.43
C LEU A 82 -8.17 20.06 -9.57
N ALA A 83 -8.03 21.31 -10.05
CA ALA A 83 -7.07 21.66 -11.08
C ALA A 83 -5.64 21.30 -10.64
N PHE A 84 -5.28 21.61 -9.39
CA PHE A 84 -3.99 21.23 -8.82
C PHE A 84 -3.76 19.72 -8.84
N VAL A 85 -4.73 18.94 -8.37
CA VAL A 85 -4.66 17.45 -8.37
C VAL A 85 -4.51 16.92 -9.79
N LEU A 86 -5.27 17.46 -10.75
CA LEU A 86 -5.19 17.04 -12.16
C LEU A 86 -3.81 17.34 -12.79
N VAL A 87 -3.25 18.52 -12.53
CA VAL A 87 -1.91 18.87 -13.00
C VAL A 87 -0.87 17.93 -12.41
N ARG A 88 -0.95 17.67 -11.11
CA ARG A 88 -0.04 16.76 -10.43
C ARG A 88 -0.19 15.32 -10.95
N ALA A 89 -1.42 14.85 -11.11
CA ALA A 89 -1.71 13.54 -11.66
C ALA A 89 -1.18 13.37 -13.09
N ALA A 90 -1.26 14.42 -13.92
CA ALA A 90 -0.72 14.42 -15.29
C ALA A 90 0.80 14.24 -15.35
N LEU A 91 1.53 14.62 -14.30
CA LEU A 91 2.98 14.43 -14.18
C LEU A 91 3.35 13.00 -13.76
N LEU A 92 2.38 12.18 -13.31
CA LEU A 92 2.62 10.79 -12.93
C LEU A 92 2.70 9.86 -14.15
N PRO A 93 3.41 8.72 -14.05
CA PRO A 93 3.43 7.72 -15.10
C PRO A 93 2.02 7.16 -15.35
N ARG A 94 1.72 6.80 -16.60
CA ARG A 94 0.38 6.40 -17.06
C ARG A 94 -0.31 5.34 -16.19
N HIS A 95 0.43 4.37 -15.67
CA HIS A 95 -0.11 3.34 -14.79
C HIS A 95 -0.54 3.87 -13.40
N ALA A 96 0.20 4.84 -12.85
CA ALA A 96 -0.17 5.51 -11.60
C ALA A 96 -1.36 6.44 -11.82
N LEU A 97 -1.37 7.19 -12.93
CA LEU A 97 -2.51 8.04 -13.33
C LEU A 97 -3.80 7.23 -13.42
N ALA A 98 -3.78 6.07 -14.09
CA ALA A 98 -4.95 5.21 -14.21
C ALA A 98 -5.47 4.71 -12.84
N ARG A 99 -4.57 4.43 -11.90
CA ARG A 99 -4.97 4.04 -10.52
C ARG A 99 -5.58 5.21 -9.75
N VAL A 100 -4.95 6.40 -9.80
CA VAL A 100 -5.47 7.60 -9.14
C VAL A 100 -6.87 7.93 -9.67
N THR A 101 -7.04 7.99 -10.98
CA THR A 101 -8.34 8.33 -11.61
C THR A 101 -9.40 7.28 -11.33
N ALA A 102 -9.06 5.99 -11.34
CA ALA A 102 -10.00 4.91 -11.04
C ALA A 102 -10.48 4.98 -9.59
N VAL A 103 -9.57 5.13 -8.62
CA VAL A 103 -9.93 5.16 -7.19
C VAL A 103 -10.64 6.45 -6.83
N ALA A 104 -10.14 7.61 -7.28
CA ALA A 104 -10.77 8.90 -7.01
C ALA A 104 -12.15 9.00 -7.71
N GLY A 105 -12.28 8.49 -8.93
CA GLY A 105 -13.54 8.41 -9.65
C GLY A 105 -14.56 7.50 -8.98
N ALA A 106 -14.13 6.33 -8.50
CA ALA A 106 -14.99 5.41 -7.74
C ALA A 106 -15.47 6.05 -6.43
N ALA A 107 -14.60 6.74 -5.70
CA ALA A 107 -14.96 7.46 -4.48
C ALA A 107 -15.94 8.60 -4.74
N ALA A 108 -15.72 9.38 -5.81
CA ALA A 108 -16.61 10.44 -6.22
C ALA A 108 -17.99 9.91 -6.64
N LEU A 109 -18.04 8.81 -7.38
CA LEU A 109 -19.25 8.15 -7.80
C LEU A 109 -20.04 7.63 -6.60
N LEU A 110 -19.35 6.99 -5.64
CA LEU A 110 -19.95 6.51 -4.41
C LEU A 110 -20.54 7.67 -3.57
N ALA A 111 -19.78 8.76 -3.41
CA ALA A 111 -20.21 9.95 -2.71
C ALA A 111 -21.44 10.59 -3.37
N PHE A 112 -21.45 10.67 -4.71
CA PHE A 112 -22.58 11.16 -5.47
C PHE A 112 -23.81 10.25 -5.32
N LEU A 113 -23.64 8.93 -5.34
CA LEU A 113 -24.71 7.96 -5.16
C LEU A 113 -25.36 8.10 -3.76
N ILE A 114 -24.54 8.29 -2.71
CA ILE A 114 -25.03 8.52 -1.33
C ILE A 114 -25.77 9.85 -1.23
N ALA A 115 -25.34 10.86 -1.98
CA ALA A 115 -25.98 12.19 -2.00
C ALA A 115 -27.21 12.25 -2.94
N LEU A 116 -27.50 11.20 -3.70
CA LEU A 116 -28.59 11.16 -4.66
C LEU A 116 -29.97 11.43 -4.06
N PRO A 117 -30.34 10.90 -2.85
CA PRO A 117 -31.60 11.25 -2.19
C PRO A 117 -31.74 12.76 -1.92
N ALA A 118 -30.66 13.44 -1.51
CA ALA A 118 -30.66 14.89 -1.30
C ALA A 118 -30.84 15.66 -2.61
N ALA A 119 -30.26 15.17 -3.69
CA ALA A 119 -30.46 15.73 -5.03
C ALA A 119 -31.91 15.61 -5.49
N LEU A 120 -32.60 14.51 -5.22
CA LEU A 120 -34.03 14.31 -5.53
C LEU A 120 -34.93 15.23 -4.75
N LEU A 121 -34.51 15.65 -3.54
CA LEU A 121 -35.20 16.66 -2.72
C LEU A 121 -34.93 18.12 -3.15
N GLY A 122 -34.29 18.33 -4.31
CA GLY A 122 -34.03 19.65 -4.88
C GLY A 122 -32.68 20.27 -4.55
N GLN A 123 -31.83 19.56 -3.78
CA GLN A 123 -30.48 20.03 -3.41
C GLN A 123 -29.38 19.51 -4.35
N HIS A 124 -29.56 19.72 -5.66
CA HIS A 124 -28.63 19.21 -6.68
C HIS A 124 -27.18 19.72 -6.51
N ALA A 125 -27.05 20.99 -6.08
CA ALA A 125 -25.75 21.62 -5.87
C ALA A 125 -24.94 20.96 -4.74
N SER A 126 -25.58 20.46 -3.69
CA SER A 126 -24.91 19.80 -2.57
C SER A 126 -24.37 18.43 -2.96
N ALA A 127 -25.10 17.67 -3.77
CA ALA A 127 -24.67 16.37 -4.26
C ALA A 127 -23.41 16.49 -5.15
N VAL A 128 -23.39 17.46 -6.07
CA VAL A 128 -22.24 17.72 -6.94
C VAL A 128 -21.02 18.17 -6.11
N ARG A 129 -21.23 19.07 -5.14
CA ARG A 129 -20.15 19.51 -4.23
C ARG A 129 -19.54 18.34 -3.46
N LEU A 130 -20.37 17.45 -2.92
CA LEU A 130 -19.89 16.30 -2.17
C LEU A 130 -19.07 15.34 -3.04
N GLY A 131 -19.53 15.07 -4.26
CA GLY A 131 -18.78 14.25 -5.23
C GLY A 131 -17.42 14.86 -5.60
N LEU A 132 -17.40 16.18 -5.86
CA LEU A 132 -16.14 16.90 -6.16
C LEU A 132 -15.18 16.91 -4.98
N LYS A 133 -15.67 17.16 -3.76
CA LYS A 133 -14.85 17.10 -2.55
C LYS A 133 -14.25 15.71 -2.32
N ALA A 134 -15.06 14.66 -2.51
CA ALA A 134 -14.58 13.29 -2.42
C ALA A 134 -13.50 12.97 -3.46
N LEU A 135 -13.68 13.42 -4.71
CA LEU A 135 -12.71 13.24 -5.78
C LEU A 135 -11.37 13.91 -5.45
N VAL A 136 -11.40 15.16 -5.01
CA VAL A 136 -10.20 15.92 -4.67
C VAL A 136 -9.48 15.29 -3.47
N SER A 137 -10.20 15.00 -2.39
CA SER A 137 -9.60 14.43 -1.18
C SER A 137 -9.00 13.06 -1.42
N THR A 138 -9.70 12.19 -2.15
CA THR A 138 -9.20 10.85 -2.51
C THR A 138 -8.04 10.94 -3.50
N GLY A 139 -8.11 11.88 -4.45
CA GLY A 139 -7.02 12.15 -5.40
C GLY A 139 -5.73 12.54 -4.70
N LEU A 140 -5.79 13.50 -3.76
CA LEU A 140 -4.64 13.93 -2.94
C LEU A 140 -4.07 12.79 -2.10
N ALA A 141 -4.94 12.04 -1.41
CA ALA A 141 -4.50 10.91 -0.59
C ALA A 141 -3.81 9.82 -1.44
N MET A 142 -4.38 9.51 -2.61
CA MET A 142 -3.81 8.51 -3.51
C MET A 142 -2.51 8.96 -4.15
N GLU A 143 -2.36 10.25 -4.45
CA GLU A 143 -1.10 10.83 -4.93
C GLU A 143 0.02 10.66 -3.89
N VAL A 144 -0.25 10.97 -2.62
CA VAL A 144 0.72 10.74 -1.53
C VAL A 144 1.07 9.28 -1.40
N ALA A 145 0.07 8.39 -1.42
CA ALA A 145 0.28 6.95 -1.29
C ALA A 145 1.14 6.36 -2.41
N LEU A 146 1.00 6.86 -3.65
CA LEU A 146 1.76 6.36 -4.81
C LEU A 146 3.14 7.02 -4.99
N THR A 147 3.38 8.16 -4.35
CA THR A 147 4.62 8.92 -4.53
C THR A 147 5.52 8.93 -3.29
N THR A 148 5.12 8.28 -2.21
CA THR A 148 5.87 8.27 -0.95
C THR A 148 6.07 6.83 -0.49
N LEU A 149 7.32 6.46 -0.20
CA LEU A 149 7.63 5.15 0.36
C LEU A 149 7.02 4.99 1.76
N ALA A 150 6.57 3.79 2.09
CA ALA A 150 6.06 3.49 3.44
C ALA A 150 7.10 3.78 4.53
N ALA A 151 8.38 3.51 4.27
CA ALA A 151 9.48 3.82 5.18
C ALA A 151 9.72 5.33 5.36
N GLU A 152 9.50 6.14 4.32
CA GLU A 152 9.56 7.61 4.43
C GLU A 152 8.36 8.17 5.20
N LEU A 153 7.21 7.51 5.06
CA LEU A 153 6.00 7.86 5.80
C LEU A 153 6.17 7.61 7.30
N THR A 154 6.81 6.50 7.71
CA THR A 154 7.15 6.26 9.11
C THR A 154 8.14 7.30 9.65
N GLY A 155 9.12 7.71 8.82
CA GLY A 155 10.01 8.83 9.14
C GLY A 155 9.26 10.16 9.34
N ALA A 156 8.21 10.41 8.55
CA ALA A 156 7.37 11.60 8.67
C ALA A 156 6.56 11.62 9.98
N LEU A 157 6.16 10.46 10.52
CA LEU A 157 5.45 10.37 11.81
C LEU A 157 6.27 10.92 12.99
N ARG A 158 7.59 10.93 12.89
CA ARG A 158 8.47 11.55 13.92
C ARG A 158 8.23 13.03 14.09
N THR A 159 7.95 13.73 13.00
CA THR A 159 7.67 15.18 13.06
C THR A 159 6.35 15.47 13.75
N CYS A 160 5.47 14.49 13.84
CA CYS A 160 4.18 14.58 14.53
C CYS A 160 4.26 14.27 16.05
N HIS A 161 5.46 14.24 16.65
CA HIS A 161 5.69 13.94 18.09
C HIS A 161 5.17 12.55 18.53
N ILE A 162 5.09 11.59 17.62
CA ILE A 162 4.70 10.22 17.94
C ILE A 162 5.86 9.54 18.69
N PRO A 163 5.57 8.77 19.77
CA PRO A 163 6.61 8.07 20.53
C PRO A 163 7.49 7.18 19.64
N ASN A 164 8.80 7.23 19.83
CA ASN A 164 9.77 6.47 19.04
C ASN A 164 9.49 4.95 19.03
N LEU A 165 8.94 4.42 20.12
CA LEU A 165 8.57 3.00 20.21
C LEU A 165 7.48 2.60 19.19
N VAL A 166 6.49 3.47 18.97
CA VAL A 166 5.43 3.23 17.98
C VAL A 166 6.01 3.23 16.56
N ILE A 167 6.88 4.19 16.26
CA ILE A 167 7.55 4.30 14.96
C ILE A 167 8.41 3.06 14.70
N MET A 168 9.19 2.62 15.71
CA MET A 168 9.98 1.39 15.62
C MET A 168 9.10 0.17 15.34
N THR A 169 7.96 0.06 16.03
CA THR A 169 7.05 -1.06 15.85
C THR A 169 6.49 -1.10 14.43
N ILE A 170 6.09 0.06 13.88
CA ILE A 170 5.59 0.16 12.50
C ILE A 170 6.70 -0.19 11.49
N ASP A 171 7.91 0.33 11.67
CA ASP A 171 9.04 0.06 10.76
C ASP A 171 9.43 -1.43 10.77
N LEU A 172 9.48 -2.06 11.95
CA LEU A 172 9.69 -3.50 12.08
C LEU A 172 8.54 -4.30 11.46
N ALA A 173 7.29 -3.88 11.66
CA ALA A 173 6.13 -4.54 11.07
C ALA A 173 6.17 -4.51 9.53
N LEU A 174 6.48 -3.35 8.93
CA LEU A 174 6.61 -3.20 7.47
C LEU A 174 7.68 -4.14 6.89
N ARG A 175 8.86 -4.19 7.53
CA ARG A 175 9.94 -5.11 7.11
C ARG A 175 9.53 -6.58 7.24
N ASN A 176 8.85 -6.93 8.33
CA ASN A 176 8.40 -8.29 8.57
C ASN A 176 7.27 -8.71 7.62
N ILE A 177 6.38 -7.80 7.19
CA ILE A 177 5.33 -8.08 6.20
C ILE A 177 5.94 -8.59 4.89
N VAL A 178 6.99 -7.95 4.38
CA VAL A 178 7.66 -8.39 3.15
C VAL A 178 8.29 -9.78 3.35
N ARG A 179 9.04 -9.97 4.44
CA ARG A 179 9.70 -11.25 4.76
C ARG A 179 8.70 -12.39 4.95
N LEU A 180 7.61 -12.15 5.68
CA LEU A 180 6.54 -13.13 5.87
C LEU A 180 5.78 -13.42 4.58
N GLY A 181 5.62 -12.43 3.71
CA GLY A 181 5.04 -12.61 2.39
C GLY A 181 5.86 -13.54 1.51
N GLU A 182 7.19 -13.40 1.52
CA GLU A 182 8.10 -14.33 0.84
C GLU A 182 7.99 -15.76 1.39
N CYS A 183 7.97 -15.88 2.72
CA CYS A 183 7.79 -17.17 3.40
C CYS A 183 6.42 -17.79 3.08
N ALA A 184 5.35 -16.98 2.99
CA ALA A 184 4.03 -17.44 2.57
C ALA A 184 4.06 -17.96 1.14
N TYR A 185 4.71 -17.24 0.24
CA TYR A 185 4.86 -17.66 -1.15
C TYR A 185 5.59 -19.00 -1.28
N GLU A 186 6.73 -19.16 -0.59
CA GLU A 186 7.48 -20.43 -0.56
C GLU A 186 6.65 -21.58 0.02
N THR A 187 5.89 -21.33 1.09
CA THR A 187 5.03 -22.32 1.73
C THR A 187 3.90 -22.76 0.80
N LEU A 188 3.32 -21.83 0.03
CA LEU A 188 2.31 -22.12 -0.99
C LEU A 188 2.88 -22.91 -2.16
N ILE A 189 4.12 -22.65 -2.60
CA ILE A 189 4.81 -23.47 -3.60
C ILE A 189 4.99 -24.90 -3.07
N ALA A 190 5.49 -25.04 -1.84
CA ALA A 190 5.69 -26.35 -1.23
C ALA A 190 4.36 -27.11 -1.09
N LEU A 191 3.28 -26.42 -0.78
CA LEU A 191 1.93 -27.00 -0.73
C LEU A 191 1.50 -27.50 -2.12
N THR A 192 1.70 -26.69 -3.16
CA THR A 192 1.34 -27.05 -4.55
C THR A 192 2.11 -28.27 -5.04
N LEU A 193 3.38 -28.39 -4.69
CA LEU A 193 4.21 -29.53 -5.07
C LEU A 193 3.82 -30.82 -4.32
N ARG A 194 3.26 -30.70 -3.12
CA ARG A 194 2.82 -31.85 -2.30
C ARG A 194 1.38 -32.28 -2.59
N SER A 195 0.53 -31.36 -3.02
CA SER A 195 -0.86 -31.64 -3.34
C SER A 195 -0.99 -32.17 -4.75
N VAL A 196 -0.88 -33.50 -4.89
CA VAL A 196 -1.17 -34.20 -6.15
C VAL A 196 -2.65 -34.58 -6.17
N GLY A 197 -3.44 -33.99 -7.08
CA GLY A 197 -4.85 -34.30 -7.23
C GLY A 197 -5.78 -33.21 -6.68
N ARG A 198 -7.00 -33.59 -6.26
CA ARG A 198 -8.03 -32.67 -5.77
C ARG A 198 -7.86 -32.45 -4.27
N ASP A 199 -7.48 -31.23 -3.88
CA ASP A 199 -7.50 -30.83 -2.47
C ASP A 199 -8.95 -30.75 -1.97
N THR A 200 -9.33 -31.71 -1.13
CA THR A 200 -10.69 -31.85 -0.59
C THR A 200 -10.94 -30.92 0.59
N ASP A 201 -9.88 -30.51 1.30
CA ASP A 201 -9.99 -29.66 2.49
C ASP A 201 -9.12 -28.38 2.40
N LYS A 202 -9.59 -27.44 1.59
CA LYS A 202 -8.93 -26.15 1.38
C LYS A 202 -8.78 -25.32 2.66
N ARG A 203 -9.71 -25.49 3.63
CA ARG A 203 -9.67 -24.75 4.89
C ARG A 203 -8.55 -25.26 5.79
N ALA A 204 -8.37 -26.56 5.89
CA ALA A 204 -7.28 -27.17 6.66
C ALA A 204 -5.92 -26.80 6.05
N SER A 205 -5.78 -26.86 4.72
CA SER A 205 -4.55 -26.49 4.03
C SER A 205 -4.17 -25.01 4.27
N MET A 206 -5.12 -24.08 4.18
CA MET A 206 -4.88 -22.68 4.50
C MET A 206 -4.64 -22.42 5.98
N GLY A 207 -5.33 -23.13 6.86
CA GLY A 207 -5.08 -23.10 8.30
C GLY A 207 -3.65 -23.51 8.65
N ASN A 208 -3.13 -24.57 8.02
CA ASN A 208 -1.76 -25.04 8.21
C ASN A 208 -0.72 -23.99 7.70
N VAL A 209 -0.96 -23.35 6.56
CA VAL A 209 -0.11 -22.27 6.05
C VAL A 209 -0.11 -21.10 7.04
N GLY A 210 -1.30 -20.66 7.49
CA GLY A 210 -1.43 -19.58 8.46
C GLY A 210 -0.77 -19.90 9.80
N GLY A 211 -0.96 -21.11 10.32
CA GLY A 211 -0.32 -21.59 11.55
C GLY A 211 1.21 -21.62 11.44
N THR A 212 1.74 -22.10 10.33
CA THR A 212 3.19 -22.11 10.06
C THR A 212 3.75 -20.68 10.01
N LEU A 213 3.06 -19.78 9.32
CA LEU A 213 3.46 -18.37 9.24
C LEU A 213 3.42 -17.70 10.62
N PHE A 214 2.39 -17.97 11.43
CA PHE A 214 2.30 -17.41 12.77
C PHE A 214 3.48 -17.87 13.66
N VAL A 215 3.80 -19.16 13.66
CA VAL A 215 4.94 -19.69 14.44
C VAL A 215 6.26 -19.08 13.95
N ARG A 216 6.45 -18.97 12.64
CA ARG A 216 7.66 -18.34 12.06
C ARG A 216 7.74 -16.86 12.41
N ALA A 217 6.62 -16.13 12.36
CA ALA A 217 6.56 -14.71 12.73
C ALA A 217 6.91 -14.52 14.21
N SER A 218 6.36 -15.34 15.10
CA SER A 218 6.64 -15.29 16.54
C SER A 218 8.12 -15.54 16.84
N ARG A 219 8.72 -16.55 16.20
CA ARG A 219 10.16 -16.84 16.34
C ARG A 219 11.01 -15.69 15.80
N ALA A 220 10.71 -15.21 14.60
CA ALA A 220 11.45 -14.07 14.01
C ALA A 220 11.37 -12.81 14.87
N ALA A 221 10.26 -12.57 15.57
CA ALA A 221 10.13 -11.45 16.50
C ALA A 221 11.03 -11.63 17.73
N ALA A 222 11.07 -12.85 18.32
CA ALA A 222 11.95 -13.17 19.44
C ALA A 222 13.43 -13.03 19.02
N ASP A 223 13.84 -13.64 17.92
CA ASP A 223 15.22 -13.57 17.41
C ASP A 223 15.64 -12.11 17.13
N THR A 224 14.72 -11.30 16.59
CA THR A 224 14.97 -9.88 16.31
C THR A 224 15.18 -9.10 17.60
N TYR A 225 14.35 -9.36 18.61
CA TYR A 225 14.47 -8.73 19.93
C TYR A 225 15.79 -9.10 20.61
N ASP A 226 16.15 -10.38 20.61
CA ASP A 226 17.41 -10.85 21.19
C ASP A 226 18.63 -10.28 20.47
N ALA A 227 18.58 -10.21 19.13
CA ALA A 227 19.63 -9.56 18.34
C ALA A 227 19.76 -8.05 18.64
N MET A 228 18.65 -7.36 18.88
CA MET A 228 18.67 -5.95 19.30
C MET A 228 19.29 -5.80 20.69
N ARG A 229 18.96 -6.66 21.64
CA ARG A 229 19.56 -6.66 22.99
C ARG A 229 21.06 -6.90 22.95
N CYS A 230 21.53 -7.84 22.14
CA CYS A 230 22.95 -8.09 21.96
C CYS A 230 23.71 -6.89 21.37
N ARG A 231 23.00 -5.98 20.67
CA ARG A 231 23.54 -4.73 20.12
C ARG A 231 23.43 -3.53 21.09
N GLY A 232 23.02 -3.76 22.35
CA GLY A 232 22.88 -2.72 23.35
C GLY A 232 21.59 -1.91 23.26
N PHE A 233 20.51 -2.50 22.70
CA PHE A 233 19.22 -1.82 22.64
C PHE A 233 18.60 -1.69 24.04
N GLU A 234 18.42 -0.45 24.49
CA GLU A 234 17.84 -0.09 25.79
C GLU A 234 16.42 0.51 25.68
N GLY A 235 15.76 0.32 24.53
CA GLY A 235 14.41 0.86 24.30
C GLY A 235 14.38 2.18 23.53
N GLU A 236 15.52 2.80 23.28
CA GLU A 236 15.62 4.00 22.46
C GLU A 236 15.87 3.63 20.99
N TYR A 237 15.01 4.11 20.12
CA TYR A 237 15.13 3.91 18.68
C TYR A 237 15.55 5.22 18.00
N ASP A 238 16.82 5.31 17.61
CA ASP A 238 17.29 6.40 16.77
C ASP A 238 17.26 5.95 15.29
N GLY A 239 16.18 6.27 14.61
CA GLY A 239 15.98 5.91 13.21
C GLY A 239 16.76 6.77 12.21
N GLY A 240 17.82 7.41 12.62
CA GLY A 240 18.90 7.98 11.78
C GLY A 240 18.55 9.13 10.83
N ALA A 241 17.35 9.27 10.39
CA ALA A 241 16.97 10.30 9.42
C ALA A 241 16.58 11.59 10.13
N ARG A 242 17.53 12.49 10.33
CA ARG A 242 17.23 13.88 10.71
C ARG A 242 16.57 14.57 9.51
N PHE A 243 15.37 15.10 9.74
CA PHE A 243 14.67 15.90 8.76
C PHE A 243 15.52 17.13 8.38
N ARG A 244 15.82 17.25 7.10
CA ARG A 244 16.49 18.44 6.54
C ARG A 244 15.55 19.08 5.52
N LEU A 245 15.19 20.34 5.78
CA LEU A 245 14.43 21.13 4.81
C LEU A 245 15.29 21.39 3.56
N HIS A 246 14.76 21.05 2.41
CA HIS A 246 15.35 21.34 1.11
C HIS A 246 14.70 22.59 0.51
N ALA A 247 15.38 23.24 -0.42
CA ALA A 247 14.82 24.42 -1.11
C ALA A 247 13.48 24.10 -1.81
N ALA A 248 13.31 22.87 -2.31
CA ALA A 248 12.06 22.39 -2.86
C ALA A 248 10.91 22.42 -1.84
N ASP A 249 11.17 22.07 -0.59
CA ASP A 249 10.17 22.06 0.49
C ASP A 249 9.64 23.48 0.77
N ALA A 250 10.55 24.48 0.76
CA ALA A 250 10.18 25.89 0.96
C ALA A 250 9.26 26.38 -0.16
N ALA A 251 9.53 26.03 -1.42
CA ALA A 251 8.68 26.38 -2.56
C ALA A 251 7.27 25.77 -2.44
N TRP A 252 7.18 24.51 -2.01
CA TRP A 252 5.89 23.82 -1.82
C TRP A 252 5.10 24.39 -0.64
N ILE A 253 5.77 24.73 0.47
CA ILE A 253 5.15 25.39 1.63
C ILE A 253 4.63 26.78 1.22
N ALA A 254 5.40 27.55 0.44
CA ALA A 254 4.97 28.85 -0.07
C ALA A 254 3.75 28.73 -1.00
N ALA A 255 3.75 27.75 -1.89
CA ALA A 255 2.60 27.47 -2.76
C ALA A 255 1.33 27.12 -1.95
N PHE A 256 1.48 26.32 -0.90
CA PHE A 256 0.37 25.97 -0.01
C PHE A 256 -0.10 27.19 0.81
N ALA A 257 0.80 28.01 1.32
CA ALA A 257 0.46 29.25 2.02
C ALA A 257 -0.32 30.21 1.12
N LEU A 258 0.08 30.33 -0.16
CA LEU A 258 -0.68 31.09 -1.16
C LEU A 258 -2.09 30.52 -1.36
N LEU A 259 -2.22 29.20 -1.45
CA LEU A 259 -3.50 28.52 -1.59
C LEU A 259 -4.39 28.72 -0.36
N ALA A 260 -3.81 28.65 0.85
CA ALA A 260 -4.51 28.93 2.10
C ALA A 260 -4.95 30.42 2.21
N ALA A 261 -4.11 31.35 1.77
CA ALA A 261 -4.46 32.77 1.69
C ALA A 261 -5.60 33.02 0.69
N LEU A 262 -5.56 32.37 -0.47
CA LEU A 262 -6.64 32.40 -1.46
C LEU A 262 -7.94 31.84 -0.88
N PHE A 263 -7.87 30.74 -0.11
CA PHE A 263 -9.00 30.17 0.60
C PHE A 263 -9.64 31.17 1.57
N LEU A 264 -8.84 31.79 2.44
CA LEU A 264 -9.32 32.80 3.40
C LEU A 264 -9.94 34.01 2.70
N HIS A 265 -9.36 34.43 1.57
CA HIS A 265 -9.90 35.56 0.78
C HIS A 265 -11.25 35.19 0.15
N LEU A 266 -11.39 33.99 -0.41
CA LEU A 266 -12.63 33.55 -1.07
C LEU A 266 -13.75 33.22 -0.06
N GLU A 267 -13.40 32.70 1.12
CA GLU A 267 -14.34 32.39 2.19
C GLU A 267 -14.73 33.65 2.99
N GLY A 268 -13.83 34.64 3.11
CA GLY A 268 -14.10 35.93 3.78
C GLY A 268 -14.97 36.88 2.94
N ILE A 269 -15.24 36.56 1.68
CA ILE A 269 -16.14 37.30 0.78
C ILE A 269 -17.56 36.69 0.78
N ALA A 270 -17.70 35.47 1.30
CA ALA A 270 -18.98 34.76 1.43
C ALA A 270 -19.57 34.93 2.81
#